data_b5df417def22f763d3c7142a77e22ad2
#
_entry.id   b5df417def22f763d3c7142a77e22ad2
#
_cell.length_a   1.000
_cell.length_b   1.000
_cell.length_c   1.000
_cell.angle_alpha   90.00
_cell.angle_beta   90.00
_cell.angle_gamma   90.00
#
_symmetry.space_group_name_H-M   'P 1'
#
loop_
_entity.id
_entity.type
_entity.pdbx_description
1 polymer ?
#
loop_
_entity_poly.entity_id
_entity_poly.type
_entity_poly.pdbx_seq_one_letter_code
_entity_poly.pdbx_strand_id
1 'polypeptide(L)'
;MQVCFCRIPTIMVFIISITSCEQKQADIPPISFEENLQQQLIEAESGDVIEIPAGVHSLTRSLSLNVSGVTIEGAGINSSILSFKNQQQGAEGLLVSADNFTIQDLAIEDTTGDALKVNESNNVVIRNVRTEWTNGPDTTNGAYGIYPVQSTNILIDGAVAIGASDAGIYVGQSSQIIVRNSHAESNVAGIEIENSTYADVYNNVAVNNTGGILVFDLPNLPVQGGANTRVFNNEISTNNTGNFAPAGNIVGTVPSGTGLMVLANDNIEIFGNTFNENNSANILVVSYYITERPFDDPNYDPFPEYIHIHENQFNGGGTSPDSEPLEALQSATGKPIPHVVWDGTIKQDSKFNQVLCMRNNNALTYVNLDASNGFSMPTFDTASHDCTLPKLSQISLSFDAE
;
A
#
# COMPACT_ATOMS: atom_id res chain seq x y z
N MET A 1 51.25 -108.20 17.99
CA MET A 1 52.11 -107.10 17.89
C MET A 1 51.42 -106.08 16.99
N GLN A 2 50.58 -105.25 17.55
CA GLN A 2 49.76 -104.30 16.77
C GLN A 2 50.03 -102.91 17.26
N VAL A 3 50.54 -102.05 16.40
CA VAL A 3 50.95 -100.72 16.67
C VAL A 3 49.77 -99.78 16.33
N CYS A 4 49.26 -99.06 17.33
CA CYS A 4 48.17 -98.14 17.18
C CYS A 4 48.69 -96.77 16.85
N PHE A 5 48.33 -96.19 15.66
CA PHE A 5 48.62 -94.81 15.30
C PHE A 5 47.52 -93.85 15.75
N CYS A 6 47.89 -92.92 16.66
CA CYS A 6 47.03 -91.91 17.11
C CYS A 6 47.10 -90.72 16.12
N ARG A 7 46.01 -90.32 15.46
CA ARG A 7 45.90 -89.10 14.61
C ARG A 7 45.42 -87.94 15.48
N ILE A 8 46.24 -86.84 15.50
CA ILE A 8 45.87 -85.54 16.10
C ILE A 8 45.10 -84.69 15.05
N PRO A 9 43.93 -84.18 15.30
CA PRO A 9 43.23 -83.30 14.39
C PRO A 9 43.79 -81.88 14.52
N THR A 10 44.23 -81.29 13.37
CA THR A 10 44.68 -79.90 13.25
C THR A 10 43.42 -79.01 13.25
N ILE A 11 43.27 -78.20 14.31
CA ILE A 11 42.22 -77.16 14.38
C ILE A 11 42.71 -75.97 13.59
N MET A 12 42.04 -75.66 12.47
CA MET A 12 42.28 -74.48 11.66
C MET A 12 41.42 -73.32 12.21
N VAL A 13 42.07 -72.35 12.87
CA VAL A 13 41.41 -71.13 13.40
C VAL A 13 41.24 -70.14 12.25
N PHE A 14 39.97 -69.97 11.80
CA PHE A 14 39.61 -68.87 10.89
C PHE A 14 39.52 -67.57 11.67
N ILE A 15 40.45 -66.63 11.46
CA ILE A 15 40.33 -65.24 11.95
C ILE A 15 39.45 -64.48 10.95
N ILE A 16 38.19 -64.21 11.33
CA ILE A 16 37.31 -63.32 10.57
C ILE A 16 37.68 -61.91 10.96
N SER A 17 38.36 -61.19 10.06
CA SER A 17 38.62 -59.76 10.17
C SER A 17 37.30 -59.03 9.87
N ILE A 18 36.64 -58.51 10.93
CA ILE A 18 35.51 -57.61 10.80
C ILE A 18 36.09 -56.24 10.43
N THR A 19 36.07 -55.88 9.14
CA THR A 19 36.32 -54.51 8.69
C THR A 19 35.07 -53.70 9.05
N SER A 20 35.13 -52.93 10.10
CA SER A 20 34.16 -51.88 10.42
C SER A 20 34.18 -50.86 9.30
N CYS A 21 33.13 -50.83 8.50
CA CYS A 21 32.86 -49.72 7.61
C CYS A 21 32.37 -48.57 8.49
N GLU A 22 33.25 -47.63 8.86
CA GLU A 22 32.83 -46.31 9.33
C GLU A 22 32.07 -45.64 8.19
N GLN A 23 30.78 -45.63 8.22
CA GLN A 23 29.96 -44.72 7.42
C GLN A 23 30.32 -43.31 7.88
N LYS A 24 31.10 -42.58 7.09
CA LYS A 24 31.16 -41.12 7.20
C LYS A 24 29.72 -40.63 7.14
N GLN A 25 29.20 -40.18 8.27
CA GLN A 25 27.98 -39.39 8.34
C GLN A 25 28.22 -38.20 7.41
N ALA A 26 27.46 -38.12 6.30
CA ALA A 26 27.53 -36.97 5.42
C ALA A 26 27.15 -35.76 6.27
N ASP A 27 28.04 -34.79 6.38
CA ASP A 27 27.72 -33.51 7.00
C ASP A 27 26.55 -32.93 6.20
N ILE A 28 25.36 -32.95 6.77
CA ILE A 28 24.20 -32.25 6.22
C ILE A 28 24.58 -30.76 6.28
N PRO A 29 24.64 -30.06 5.16
CA PRO A 29 24.94 -28.63 5.18
C PRO A 29 23.91 -27.93 6.07
N PRO A 30 24.32 -26.91 6.84
CA PRO A 30 23.39 -26.14 7.64
C PRO A 30 22.29 -25.56 6.74
N ILE A 31 21.05 -25.68 7.18
CA ILE A 31 19.87 -25.14 6.50
C ILE A 31 20.08 -23.62 6.31
N SER A 32 19.84 -23.10 5.12
CA SER A 32 19.97 -21.66 4.83
C SER A 32 18.95 -20.86 5.65
N PHE A 33 19.21 -19.56 5.86
CA PHE A 33 18.25 -18.68 6.53
C PHE A 33 16.88 -18.70 5.82
N GLU A 34 16.87 -18.63 4.49
CA GLU A 34 15.65 -18.66 3.67
C GLU A 34 14.86 -19.96 3.89
N GLU A 35 15.52 -21.11 3.84
CA GLU A 35 14.86 -22.40 4.07
C GLU A 35 14.35 -22.54 5.49
N ASN A 36 15.10 -22.08 6.48
CA ASN A 36 14.70 -22.09 7.88
C ASN A 36 13.49 -21.18 8.13
N LEU A 37 13.51 -19.95 7.59
CA LEU A 37 12.40 -19.02 7.73
C LEU A 37 11.14 -19.57 7.05
N GLN A 38 11.25 -20.10 5.83
CA GLN A 38 10.11 -20.69 5.13
C GLN A 38 9.55 -21.90 5.91
N GLN A 39 10.41 -22.72 6.51
CA GLN A 39 9.98 -23.83 7.35
C GLN A 39 9.23 -23.33 8.59
N GLN A 40 9.73 -22.31 9.29
CA GLN A 40 9.05 -21.71 10.44
C GLN A 40 7.67 -21.14 10.06
N LEU A 41 7.55 -20.48 8.90
CA LEU A 41 6.26 -19.95 8.42
C LEU A 41 5.24 -21.06 8.09
N ILE A 42 5.70 -22.22 7.60
CA ILE A 42 4.84 -23.38 7.28
C ILE A 42 4.43 -24.15 8.54
N GLU A 43 5.36 -24.32 9.47
CA GLU A 43 5.18 -25.13 10.69
C GLU A 43 4.64 -24.32 11.88
N ALA A 44 4.42 -23.01 11.70
CA ALA A 44 3.92 -22.12 12.75
C ALA A 44 2.60 -22.61 13.34
N GLU A 45 2.41 -22.32 14.62
CA GLU A 45 1.13 -22.51 15.33
C GLU A 45 0.60 -21.13 15.78
N SER A 46 -0.70 -21.07 16.07
CA SER A 46 -1.32 -19.83 16.56
C SER A 46 -0.71 -19.41 17.90
N GLY A 47 -0.25 -18.17 17.96
CA GLY A 47 0.46 -17.60 19.11
C GLY A 47 1.98 -17.55 18.94
N ASP A 48 2.51 -18.13 17.86
CA ASP A 48 3.94 -18.09 17.60
C ASP A 48 4.44 -16.70 17.21
N VAL A 49 5.68 -16.40 17.65
CA VAL A 49 6.45 -15.24 17.25
C VAL A 49 7.66 -15.72 16.44
N ILE A 50 7.70 -15.35 15.17
CA ILE A 50 8.82 -15.66 14.26
C ILE A 50 9.76 -14.47 14.26
N GLU A 51 10.92 -14.63 14.88
CA GLU A 51 11.93 -13.58 15.01
C GLU A 51 12.82 -13.51 13.74
N ILE A 52 12.95 -12.32 13.18
CA ILE A 52 13.91 -12.02 12.10
C ILE A 52 15.14 -11.36 12.74
N PRO A 53 16.27 -12.04 12.83
CA PRO A 53 17.46 -11.47 13.46
C PRO A 53 17.97 -10.25 12.72
N ALA A 54 18.73 -9.41 13.40
CA ALA A 54 19.41 -8.29 12.77
C ALA A 54 20.37 -8.77 11.67
N GLY A 55 20.36 -8.11 10.53
CA GLY A 55 21.16 -8.42 9.34
C GLY A 55 20.38 -8.20 8.05
N VAL A 56 21.11 -8.29 6.94
CA VAL A 56 20.51 -8.34 5.59
C VAL A 56 20.42 -9.79 5.15
N HIS A 57 19.21 -10.28 5.01
CA HIS A 57 18.92 -11.67 4.65
C HIS A 57 18.52 -11.73 3.18
N SER A 58 19.39 -12.31 2.34
CA SER A 58 19.10 -12.46 0.91
C SER A 58 18.15 -13.63 0.68
N LEU A 59 17.06 -13.35 -0.03
CA LEU A 59 16.00 -14.30 -0.37
C LEU A 59 15.90 -14.44 -1.90
N THR A 60 15.65 -15.66 -2.36
CA THR A 60 15.55 -15.99 -3.78
C THR A 60 14.14 -16.35 -4.22
N ARG A 61 13.22 -16.48 -3.28
CA ARG A 61 11.81 -16.82 -3.51
C ARG A 61 10.88 -16.06 -2.56
N SER A 62 9.62 -15.94 -2.96
CA SER A 62 8.55 -15.43 -2.09
C SER A 62 8.41 -16.26 -0.82
N LEU A 63 8.08 -15.59 0.27
CA LEU A 63 7.65 -16.21 1.53
C LEU A 63 6.12 -16.27 1.60
N SER A 64 5.55 -17.24 2.30
CA SER A 64 4.11 -17.32 2.51
C SER A 64 3.75 -17.75 3.92
N LEU A 65 2.70 -17.13 4.48
CA LEU A 65 2.11 -17.46 5.77
C LEU A 65 0.60 -17.69 5.61
N ASN A 66 0.13 -18.88 6.04
CA ASN A 66 -1.29 -19.23 6.01
C ASN A 66 -1.83 -19.65 7.39
N VAL A 67 -1.07 -19.40 8.45
CA VAL A 67 -1.43 -19.76 9.83
C VAL A 67 -1.86 -18.51 10.58
N SER A 68 -3.08 -18.54 11.12
CA SER A 68 -3.64 -17.42 11.87
C SER A 68 -3.03 -17.26 13.27
N GLY A 69 -2.97 -16.03 13.76
CA GLY A 69 -2.47 -15.73 15.10
C GLY A 69 -0.94 -15.69 15.21
N VAL A 70 -0.22 -15.48 14.12
CA VAL A 70 1.24 -15.45 14.07
C VAL A 70 1.74 -14.00 14.06
N THR A 71 2.81 -13.75 14.78
CA THR A 71 3.56 -12.51 14.74
C THR A 71 4.92 -12.73 14.06
N ILE A 72 5.27 -11.86 13.10
CA ILE A 72 6.63 -11.77 12.54
C ILE A 72 7.27 -10.50 13.08
N GLU A 73 8.40 -10.63 13.77
CA GLU A 73 9.06 -9.50 14.43
C GLU A 73 10.54 -9.41 14.09
N GLY A 74 10.99 -8.23 13.72
CA GLY A 74 12.40 -7.92 13.49
C GLY A 74 13.01 -7.11 14.63
N ALA A 75 14.29 -6.78 14.48
CA ALA A 75 15.05 -5.94 15.41
C ALA A 75 14.98 -4.43 15.06
N GLY A 76 14.17 -4.06 14.10
CA GLY A 76 13.96 -2.69 13.61
C GLY A 76 14.04 -2.57 12.09
N ILE A 77 13.38 -1.54 11.56
CA ILE A 77 13.26 -1.30 10.10
C ILE A 77 14.58 -1.09 9.35
N ASN A 78 15.65 -0.79 10.07
CA ASN A 78 16.99 -0.63 9.52
C ASN A 78 17.94 -1.73 10.01
N SER A 79 17.44 -2.68 10.77
CA SER A 79 18.25 -3.73 11.40
C SER A 79 17.95 -5.11 10.83
N SER A 80 16.68 -5.49 10.67
CA SER A 80 16.27 -6.78 10.11
C SER A 80 15.72 -6.56 8.71
N ILE A 81 16.48 -6.92 7.68
CA ILE A 81 16.17 -6.64 6.28
C ILE A 81 16.01 -7.94 5.50
N LEU A 82 14.83 -8.18 4.96
CA LEU A 82 14.54 -9.24 4.01
C LEU A 82 14.76 -8.69 2.60
N SER A 83 15.89 -9.01 1.98
CA SER A 83 16.27 -8.50 0.67
C SER A 83 15.96 -9.51 -0.44
N PHE A 84 15.06 -9.13 -1.33
CA PHE A 84 14.64 -9.90 -2.49
C PHE A 84 15.37 -9.51 -3.79
N LYS A 85 16.47 -8.79 -3.68
CA LYS A 85 17.27 -8.32 -4.82
C LYS A 85 17.68 -9.43 -5.80
N ASN A 86 17.75 -10.67 -5.33
CA ASN A 86 18.08 -11.84 -6.13
C ASN A 86 16.88 -12.78 -6.30
N GLN A 87 15.66 -12.29 -6.19
CA GLN A 87 14.45 -13.09 -6.30
C GLN A 87 14.34 -13.76 -7.68
N GLN A 88 14.11 -15.06 -7.68
CA GLN A 88 14.01 -15.89 -8.90
C GLN A 88 12.66 -16.61 -9.00
N GLN A 89 11.93 -16.71 -7.89
CA GLN A 89 10.65 -17.44 -7.83
C GLN A 89 9.63 -16.64 -7.02
N GLY A 90 8.38 -16.66 -7.51
CA GLY A 90 7.30 -15.85 -6.96
C GLY A 90 7.43 -14.40 -7.40
N ALA A 91 6.49 -13.59 -7.02
CA ALA A 91 6.47 -12.15 -7.31
C ALA A 91 6.49 -11.34 -6.02
N GLU A 92 5.70 -11.74 -5.04
CA GLU A 92 5.62 -11.08 -3.73
C GLU A 92 6.88 -11.33 -2.90
N GLY A 93 7.18 -10.41 -1.98
CA GLY A 93 8.13 -10.66 -0.92
C GLY A 93 7.54 -11.61 0.13
N LEU A 94 6.51 -11.15 0.84
CA LEU A 94 5.74 -11.94 1.79
C LEU A 94 4.25 -11.90 1.44
N LEU A 95 3.66 -13.07 1.19
CA LEU A 95 2.23 -13.26 1.02
C LEU A 95 1.62 -13.84 2.30
N VAL A 96 0.60 -13.16 2.83
CA VAL A 96 -0.14 -13.59 4.02
C VAL A 96 -1.61 -13.80 3.66
N SER A 97 -2.16 -14.97 4.02
CA SER A 97 -3.59 -15.28 3.95
C SER A 97 -4.01 -15.89 5.30
N ALA A 98 -4.04 -15.05 6.33
CA ALA A 98 -4.19 -15.49 7.72
C ALA A 98 -4.80 -14.37 8.57
N ASP A 99 -5.73 -14.73 9.46
CA ASP A 99 -6.32 -13.82 10.45
C ASP A 99 -5.42 -13.60 11.66
N ASN A 100 -5.66 -12.49 12.38
CA ASN A 100 -4.93 -12.13 13.59
C ASN A 100 -3.41 -12.10 13.36
N PHE A 101 -3.01 -11.48 12.26
CA PHE A 101 -1.62 -11.40 11.82
C PHE A 101 -0.97 -10.09 12.27
N THR A 102 0.23 -10.20 12.80
CA THR A 102 1.07 -9.05 13.12
C THR A 102 2.42 -9.17 12.43
N ILE A 103 2.89 -8.06 11.83
CA ILE A 103 4.26 -7.91 11.35
C ILE A 103 4.81 -6.57 11.84
N GLN A 104 6.02 -6.60 12.42
CA GLN A 104 6.61 -5.40 12.98
C GLN A 104 8.14 -5.36 12.95
N ASP A 105 8.67 -4.14 12.97
CA ASP A 105 10.09 -3.82 13.20
C ASP A 105 11.06 -4.48 12.21
N LEU A 106 10.74 -4.51 10.92
CA LEU A 106 11.60 -5.06 9.86
C LEU A 106 11.43 -4.32 8.54
N ALA A 107 12.32 -4.63 7.57
CA ALA A 107 12.21 -4.17 6.20
C ALA A 107 12.07 -5.32 5.20
N ILE A 108 11.37 -5.03 4.08
CA ILE A 108 11.27 -5.87 2.88
C ILE A 108 11.76 -5.02 1.70
N GLU A 109 12.81 -5.46 1.04
CA GLU A 109 13.46 -4.69 -0.02
C GLU A 109 13.53 -5.42 -1.36
N ASP A 110 13.44 -4.65 -2.46
CA ASP A 110 13.76 -5.06 -3.83
C ASP A 110 13.00 -6.30 -4.33
N THR A 111 11.72 -6.42 -3.98
CA THR A 111 10.86 -7.50 -4.49
C THR A 111 10.54 -7.33 -5.98
N THR A 112 10.32 -8.44 -6.69
CA THR A 112 9.92 -8.40 -8.11
C THR A 112 8.51 -7.85 -8.29
N GLY A 113 7.59 -8.19 -7.40
CA GLY A 113 6.21 -7.68 -7.33
C GLY A 113 5.93 -7.03 -5.99
N ASP A 114 4.74 -7.27 -5.42
CA ASP A 114 4.31 -6.65 -4.15
C ASP A 114 5.25 -7.03 -3.00
N ALA A 115 5.62 -6.07 -2.16
CA ALA A 115 6.55 -6.36 -1.07
C ALA A 115 5.88 -7.13 0.07
N LEU A 116 4.80 -6.59 0.63
CA LEU A 116 3.98 -7.25 1.67
C LEU A 116 2.52 -7.29 1.20
N LYS A 117 2.03 -8.45 0.84
CA LYS A 117 0.62 -8.66 0.49
C LYS A 117 -0.12 -9.41 1.59
N VAL A 118 -1.24 -8.85 2.04
CA VAL A 118 -2.14 -9.47 3.02
C VAL A 118 -3.52 -9.61 2.38
N ASN A 119 -3.95 -10.84 2.15
CA ASN A 119 -5.16 -11.14 1.38
C ASN A 119 -6.23 -11.82 2.23
N GLU A 120 -7.49 -11.34 2.13
CA GLU A 120 -8.67 -11.95 2.77
C GLU A 120 -8.48 -12.22 4.27
N SER A 121 -7.90 -11.27 5.01
CA SER A 121 -7.51 -11.42 6.40
C SER A 121 -8.32 -10.49 7.31
N ASN A 122 -8.53 -10.90 8.55
CA ASN A 122 -9.17 -10.10 9.58
C ASN A 122 -8.22 -9.90 10.78
N ASN A 123 -8.23 -8.70 11.37
CA ASN A 123 -7.32 -8.27 12.44
C ASN A 123 -5.85 -8.28 11.99
N VAL A 124 -5.49 -7.34 11.16
CA VAL A 124 -4.16 -7.18 10.58
C VAL A 124 -3.44 -6.01 11.24
N VAL A 125 -2.26 -6.24 11.79
CA VAL A 125 -1.38 -5.21 12.37
C VAL A 125 -0.06 -5.17 11.62
N ILE A 126 0.24 -4.02 11.00
CA ILE A 126 1.51 -3.74 10.32
C ILE A 126 2.11 -2.52 11.02
N ARG A 127 3.18 -2.74 11.82
CA ARG A 127 3.77 -1.69 12.65
C ARG A 127 5.26 -1.55 12.40
N ASN A 128 5.73 -0.32 12.16
CA ASN A 128 7.15 -0.06 11.90
C ASN A 128 7.72 -1.01 10.83
N VAL A 129 7.05 -1.14 9.68
CA VAL A 129 7.53 -1.94 8.55
C VAL A 129 7.97 -1.02 7.43
N ARG A 130 9.18 -1.24 6.90
CA ARG A 130 9.67 -0.52 5.73
C ARG A 130 9.61 -1.43 4.50
N THR A 131 9.05 -0.90 3.42
CA THR A 131 9.13 -1.51 2.08
C THR A 131 9.85 -0.54 1.15
N GLU A 132 10.83 -1.04 0.39
CA GLU A 132 11.67 -0.16 -0.44
C GLU A 132 12.21 -0.85 -1.68
N TRP A 133 12.19 -0.15 -2.81
CA TRP A 133 12.98 -0.48 -3.99
C TRP A 133 14.20 0.42 -4.01
N THR A 134 15.36 -0.13 -3.67
CA THR A 134 16.60 0.61 -3.35
C THR A 134 17.23 1.34 -4.55
N ASN A 135 16.80 1.04 -5.77
CA ASN A 135 17.24 1.76 -6.97
C ASN A 135 16.45 3.05 -7.25
N GLY A 136 15.46 3.38 -6.40
CA GLY A 136 14.58 4.53 -6.58
C GLY A 136 13.40 4.27 -7.52
N PRO A 137 12.63 5.33 -7.89
CA PRO A 137 11.45 5.21 -8.74
C PRO A 137 11.76 4.61 -10.10
N ASP A 138 11.11 3.50 -10.45
CA ASP A 138 11.23 2.84 -11.75
C ASP A 138 9.96 2.06 -12.08
N THR A 139 9.55 2.07 -13.36
CA THR A 139 8.39 1.32 -13.86
C THR A 139 8.49 -0.20 -13.62
N THR A 140 9.68 -0.73 -13.47
CA THR A 140 9.94 -2.16 -13.24
C THR A 140 9.89 -2.56 -11.78
N ASN A 141 9.75 -1.61 -10.86
CA ASN A 141 9.54 -1.92 -9.44
C ASN A 141 8.21 -2.64 -9.23
N GLY A 142 8.08 -3.36 -8.14
CA GLY A 142 6.81 -3.97 -7.76
C GLY A 142 5.72 -2.92 -7.57
N ALA A 143 4.46 -3.35 -7.73
CA ALA A 143 3.33 -2.44 -7.72
C ALA A 143 3.09 -1.84 -6.33
N TYR A 144 3.02 -2.68 -5.30
CA TYR A 144 2.59 -2.26 -3.97
C TYR A 144 3.66 -2.56 -2.90
N GLY A 145 3.93 -1.54 -2.07
CA GLY A 145 4.80 -1.73 -0.92
C GLY A 145 4.08 -2.50 0.19
N ILE A 146 3.06 -1.91 0.79
CA ILE A 146 2.19 -2.53 1.80
C ILE A 146 0.81 -2.67 1.19
N TYR A 147 0.31 -3.92 1.11
CA TYR A 147 -0.86 -4.26 0.30
C TYR A 147 -1.86 -5.17 1.03
N PRO A 148 -2.62 -4.69 2.02
CA PRO A 148 -3.83 -5.36 2.47
C PRO A 148 -4.95 -5.23 1.43
N VAL A 149 -5.57 -6.37 1.08
CA VAL A 149 -6.69 -6.41 0.13
C VAL A 149 -7.77 -7.38 0.62
N GLN A 150 -9.06 -7.04 0.40
CA GLN A 150 -10.21 -7.83 0.83
C GLN A 150 -10.16 -8.22 2.32
N SER A 151 -9.63 -7.33 3.14
CA SER A 151 -9.34 -7.56 4.55
C SER A 151 -10.14 -6.62 5.46
N THR A 152 -10.23 -6.93 6.74
CA THR A 152 -10.97 -6.12 7.71
C THR A 152 -10.18 -5.90 8.99
N ASN A 153 -10.48 -4.81 9.74
CA ASN A 153 -9.79 -4.45 10.97
C ASN A 153 -8.27 -4.34 10.74
N ILE A 154 -7.84 -3.32 9.99
CA ILE A 154 -6.47 -3.15 9.54
C ILE A 154 -5.85 -1.95 10.25
N LEU A 155 -4.72 -2.17 10.89
CA LEU A 155 -3.86 -1.11 11.43
C LEU A 155 -2.52 -1.09 10.67
N ILE A 156 -2.21 0.04 10.06
CA ILE A 156 -0.88 0.35 9.54
C ILE A 156 -0.36 1.55 10.32
N ASP A 157 0.68 1.36 11.13
CA ASP A 157 1.20 2.36 12.06
C ASP A 157 2.73 2.46 11.97
N GLY A 158 3.24 3.64 11.65
CA GLY A 158 4.68 3.89 11.56
C GLY A 158 5.37 3.21 10.36
N ALA A 159 4.62 2.87 9.32
CA ALA A 159 5.17 2.25 8.12
C ALA A 159 5.97 3.25 7.26
N VAL A 160 6.94 2.74 6.51
CA VAL A 160 7.71 3.50 5.52
C VAL A 160 7.63 2.78 4.17
N ALA A 161 7.19 3.48 3.12
CA ALA A 161 7.04 2.88 1.79
C ALA A 161 7.71 3.75 0.71
N ILE A 162 8.66 3.17 -0.04
CA ILE A 162 9.52 3.90 -0.97
C ILE A 162 9.64 3.18 -2.31
N GLY A 163 9.35 3.88 -3.39
CA GLY A 163 9.70 3.46 -4.75
C GLY A 163 8.70 2.53 -5.44
N ALA A 164 7.49 2.33 -4.90
CA ALA A 164 6.47 1.49 -5.53
C ALA A 164 5.98 2.06 -6.86
N SER A 165 5.82 1.21 -7.87
CA SER A 165 5.38 1.63 -9.21
C SER A 165 3.87 1.82 -9.36
N ASP A 166 3.12 1.56 -8.29
CA ASP A 166 1.69 1.84 -8.17
C ASP A 166 1.44 2.58 -6.84
N ALA A 167 1.36 1.91 -5.68
CA ALA A 167 1.19 2.60 -4.42
C ALA A 167 2.15 2.10 -3.33
N GLY A 168 2.73 3.06 -2.57
CA GLY A 168 3.58 2.75 -1.42
C GLY A 168 2.81 2.01 -0.33
N ILE A 169 1.69 2.59 0.11
CA ILE A 169 0.74 1.97 1.03
C ILE A 169 -0.61 1.90 0.32
N TYR A 170 -1.06 0.71 0.00
CA TYR A 170 -2.37 0.46 -0.61
C TYR A 170 -3.25 -0.35 0.34
N VAL A 171 -4.49 0.07 0.51
CA VAL A 171 -5.53 -0.72 1.18
C VAL A 171 -6.76 -0.76 0.27
N GLY A 172 -7.04 -1.92 -0.29
CA GLY A 172 -8.11 -2.07 -1.28
C GLY A 172 -9.19 -3.05 -0.88
N GLN A 173 -10.46 -2.76 -1.28
CA GLN A 173 -11.60 -3.66 -1.11
C GLN A 173 -11.78 -4.13 0.33
N SER A 174 -11.49 -3.25 1.28
CA SER A 174 -11.32 -3.56 2.70
C SER A 174 -12.21 -2.66 3.59
N SER A 175 -12.25 -2.93 4.88
CA SER A 175 -13.06 -2.11 5.80
C SER A 175 -12.44 -2.04 7.20
N GLN A 176 -12.83 -1.00 7.98
CA GLN A 176 -12.30 -0.73 9.32
C GLN A 176 -10.78 -0.56 9.29
N ILE A 177 -10.32 0.55 8.73
CA ILE A 177 -8.93 0.78 8.36
C ILE A 177 -8.38 1.97 9.15
N ILE A 178 -7.18 1.83 9.69
CA ILE A 178 -6.39 2.94 10.22
C ILE A 178 -5.01 2.90 9.56
N VAL A 179 -4.63 4.01 8.89
CA VAL A 179 -3.28 4.27 8.38
C VAL A 179 -2.76 5.53 9.07
N ARG A 180 -1.75 5.38 9.91
CA ARG A 180 -1.25 6.52 10.70
C ARG A 180 0.26 6.53 10.89
N ASN A 181 0.81 7.71 11.23
CA ASN A 181 2.22 7.90 11.58
C ASN A 181 3.20 7.36 10.55
N SER A 182 2.75 7.20 9.31
CA SER A 182 3.48 6.52 8.24
C SER A 182 4.11 7.52 7.27
N HIS A 183 5.13 7.09 6.54
CA HIS A 183 5.86 7.88 5.57
C HIS A 183 5.86 7.19 4.21
N ALA A 184 5.31 7.85 3.19
CA ALA A 184 5.29 7.36 1.82
C ALA A 184 6.04 8.34 0.91
N GLU A 185 7.11 7.87 0.28
CA GLU A 185 8.01 8.71 -0.50
C GLU A 185 8.40 8.06 -1.83
N SER A 186 8.45 8.87 -2.89
CA SER A 186 8.97 8.44 -4.20
C SER A 186 8.21 7.27 -4.83
N ASN A 187 6.91 7.15 -4.55
CA ASN A 187 6.00 6.19 -5.18
C ASN A 187 5.17 6.86 -6.29
N VAL A 188 4.40 6.11 -7.05
CA VAL A 188 3.36 6.72 -7.88
C VAL A 188 2.24 7.25 -6.99
N ALA A 189 1.52 6.43 -6.27
CA ALA A 189 0.67 6.87 -5.18
C ALA A 189 1.41 6.70 -3.84
N GLY A 190 1.42 7.73 -2.99
CA GLY A 190 1.99 7.60 -1.65
C GLY A 190 1.17 6.65 -0.79
N ILE A 191 -0.10 7.03 -0.55
CA ILE A 191 -1.09 6.23 0.18
C ILE A 191 -2.35 6.14 -0.68
N GLU A 192 -2.90 4.95 -0.84
CA GLU A 192 -4.12 4.71 -1.60
C GLU A 192 -5.14 3.89 -0.81
N ILE A 193 -6.37 4.41 -0.74
CA ILE A 193 -7.54 3.71 -0.19
C ILE A 193 -8.50 3.49 -1.36
N GLU A 194 -8.67 2.23 -1.79
CA GLU A 194 -9.43 1.92 -3.00
C GLU A 194 -10.60 0.97 -2.70
N ASN A 195 -11.80 1.29 -3.20
CA ASN A 195 -13.00 0.46 -3.01
C ASN A 195 -13.21 -0.01 -1.57
N SER A 196 -12.85 0.83 -0.62
CA SER A 196 -12.80 0.50 0.80
C SER A 196 -13.73 1.38 1.62
N THR A 197 -14.12 0.91 2.80
CA THR A 197 -15.07 1.63 3.65
C THR A 197 -14.56 1.77 5.09
N TYR A 198 -14.92 2.91 5.72
CA TYR A 198 -14.56 3.20 7.10
C TYR A 198 -13.04 3.23 7.31
N ALA A 199 -12.38 4.20 6.69
CA ALA A 199 -10.94 4.40 6.78
C ALA A 199 -10.59 5.73 7.47
N ASP A 200 -9.60 5.70 8.38
CA ASP A 200 -8.93 6.86 8.97
C ASP A 200 -7.47 6.90 8.49
N VAL A 201 -7.11 7.95 7.75
CA VAL A 201 -5.75 8.18 7.24
C VAL A 201 -5.22 9.46 7.86
N TYR A 202 -4.31 9.36 8.85
CA TYR A 202 -3.92 10.55 9.62
C TYR A 202 -2.49 10.53 10.15
N ASN A 203 -1.97 11.72 10.43
CA ASN A 203 -0.60 11.94 10.90
C ASN A 203 0.46 11.31 10.00
N ASN A 204 0.19 11.17 8.72
CA ASN A 204 1.14 10.61 7.75
C ASN A 204 1.89 11.73 7.02
N VAL A 205 3.01 11.36 6.45
CA VAL A 205 3.80 12.18 5.51
C VAL A 205 3.76 11.52 4.15
N ALA A 206 3.18 12.20 3.15
CA ALA A 206 3.19 11.79 1.75
C ALA A 206 3.96 12.84 0.94
N VAL A 207 5.19 12.50 0.54
CA VAL A 207 6.14 13.46 -0.02
C VAL A 207 6.88 12.89 -1.23
N ASN A 208 7.13 13.74 -2.23
CA ASN A 208 7.88 13.35 -3.43
C ASN A 208 7.29 12.16 -4.21
N ASN A 209 5.99 11.87 -4.09
CA ASN A 209 5.29 10.90 -4.92
C ASN A 209 4.78 11.57 -6.21
N THR A 210 4.17 10.84 -7.12
CA THR A 210 3.39 11.43 -8.23
C THR A 210 2.08 12.00 -7.70
N GLY A 211 1.34 11.20 -6.92
CA GLY A 211 0.19 11.61 -6.13
C GLY A 211 0.40 11.28 -4.65
N GLY A 212 0.04 12.19 -3.74
CA GLY A 212 0.29 12.01 -2.31
C GLY A 212 -0.65 11.00 -1.66
N ILE A 213 -1.96 11.33 -1.58
CA ILE A 213 -2.99 10.44 -1.02
C ILE A 213 -4.12 10.30 -2.03
N LEU A 214 -4.49 9.06 -2.36
CA LEU A 214 -5.56 8.74 -3.30
C LEU A 214 -6.69 8.02 -2.59
N VAL A 215 -7.95 8.42 -2.85
CA VAL A 215 -9.16 7.78 -2.33
C VAL A 215 -10.06 7.46 -3.51
N PHE A 216 -10.01 6.23 -3.97
CA PHE A 216 -10.63 5.80 -5.22
C PHE A 216 -11.77 4.81 -5.02
N ASP A 217 -12.77 4.89 -5.90
CA ASP A 217 -13.71 3.81 -6.16
C ASP A 217 -13.68 3.46 -7.65
N LEU A 218 -13.46 2.20 -7.95
CA LEU A 218 -13.26 1.71 -9.31
C LEU A 218 -14.31 0.66 -9.68
N PRO A 219 -14.74 0.59 -10.96
CA PRO A 219 -15.68 -0.41 -11.44
C PRO A 219 -15.05 -1.80 -11.56
N ASN A 220 -15.90 -2.80 -11.68
CA ASN A 220 -15.54 -4.19 -12.01
C ASN A 220 -14.63 -4.88 -10.98
N LEU A 221 -14.61 -4.41 -9.73
CA LEU A 221 -13.91 -5.07 -8.62
C LEU A 221 -14.90 -5.91 -7.77
N PRO A 222 -14.44 -6.97 -7.09
CA PRO A 222 -15.29 -7.80 -6.22
C PRO A 222 -16.01 -7.01 -5.13
N VAL A 223 -15.36 -6.02 -4.53
CA VAL A 223 -15.96 -5.09 -3.57
C VAL A 223 -16.06 -3.71 -4.21
N GLN A 224 -17.23 -3.09 -4.15
CA GLN A 224 -17.55 -1.81 -4.75
C GLN A 224 -18.14 -0.85 -3.71
N GLY A 225 -18.20 0.44 -4.06
CA GLY A 225 -18.82 1.46 -3.23
C GLY A 225 -17.89 1.94 -2.11
N GLY A 226 -16.70 2.38 -2.47
CA GLY A 226 -15.77 3.04 -1.54
C GLY A 226 -16.42 4.25 -0.86
N ALA A 227 -16.36 4.30 0.48
CA ALA A 227 -17.01 5.37 1.23
C ALA A 227 -16.55 5.50 2.69
N ASN A 228 -16.90 6.63 3.32
CA ASN A 228 -16.69 6.90 4.74
C ASN A 228 -15.19 6.94 5.12
N THR A 229 -14.40 7.67 4.34
CA THR A 229 -12.97 7.85 4.59
C THR A 229 -12.70 9.24 5.17
N ARG A 230 -11.90 9.30 6.25
CA ARG A 230 -11.39 10.54 6.81
C ARG A 230 -9.88 10.66 6.53
N VAL A 231 -9.47 11.77 5.95
CA VAL A 231 -8.06 12.09 5.67
C VAL A 231 -7.71 13.34 6.45
N PHE A 232 -6.92 13.22 7.52
CA PHE A 232 -6.70 14.35 8.41
C PHE A 232 -5.33 14.41 9.07
N ASN A 233 -4.89 15.63 9.38
CA ASN A 233 -3.61 15.91 10.04
C ASN A 233 -2.39 15.32 9.29
N ASN A 234 -2.46 15.16 7.98
CA ASN A 234 -1.34 14.69 7.18
C ASN A 234 -0.51 15.86 6.65
N GLU A 235 0.78 15.62 6.41
CA GLU A 235 1.65 16.44 5.60
C GLU A 235 1.70 15.88 4.18
N ILE A 236 1.26 16.66 3.19
CA ILE A 236 1.12 16.25 1.79
C ILE A 236 1.89 17.26 0.94
N SER A 237 3.15 16.96 0.64
CA SER A 237 4.09 17.97 0.15
C SER A 237 4.86 17.52 -1.09
N THR A 238 5.05 18.42 -2.03
CA THR A 238 5.97 18.21 -3.18
C THR A 238 5.79 16.89 -3.92
N ASN A 239 4.55 16.40 -4.07
CA ASN A 239 4.27 15.16 -4.78
C ASN A 239 4.38 15.39 -6.31
N ASN A 240 5.59 15.72 -6.76
CA ASN A 240 5.89 16.19 -8.10
C ASN A 240 6.75 15.22 -8.92
N THR A 241 6.91 13.97 -8.45
CA THR A 241 7.64 12.94 -9.20
C THR A 241 6.87 12.60 -10.47
N GLY A 242 7.55 12.59 -11.62
CA GLY A 242 6.92 12.18 -12.88
C GLY A 242 6.29 10.79 -12.77
N ASN A 243 5.11 10.62 -13.35
CA ASN A 243 4.38 9.35 -13.25
C ASN A 243 5.14 8.21 -13.92
N PHE A 244 5.51 7.20 -13.16
CA PHE A 244 6.26 6.02 -13.63
C PHE A 244 5.45 4.72 -13.51
N ALA A 245 4.12 4.81 -13.37
CA ALA A 245 3.25 3.64 -13.33
C ALA A 245 3.35 2.82 -14.63
N PRO A 246 3.26 1.49 -14.57
CA PRO A 246 3.13 0.66 -15.75
C PRO A 246 1.92 1.05 -16.59
N ALA A 247 2.08 1.00 -17.90
CA ALA A 247 1.01 1.36 -18.84
C ALA A 247 -0.24 0.50 -18.58
N GLY A 248 -1.39 1.16 -18.46
CA GLY A 248 -2.68 0.52 -18.22
C GLY A 248 -3.18 0.56 -16.78
N ASN A 249 -2.33 0.83 -15.79
CA ASN A 249 -2.76 1.03 -14.42
C ASN A 249 -3.60 2.31 -14.30
N ILE A 250 -4.55 2.33 -13.36
CA ILE A 250 -5.40 3.52 -13.15
C ILE A 250 -4.58 4.69 -12.61
N VAL A 251 -3.66 4.42 -11.72
CA VAL A 251 -2.77 5.45 -11.14
C VAL A 251 -1.88 6.12 -12.20
N GLY A 252 -1.69 5.49 -13.37
CA GLY A 252 -1.04 6.11 -14.53
C GLY A 252 -1.79 7.31 -15.10
N THR A 253 -3.05 7.54 -14.71
CA THR A 253 -3.84 8.72 -15.08
C THR A 253 -3.75 9.85 -14.06
N VAL A 254 -3.11 9.63 -12.92
CA VAL A 254 -2.92 10.65 -11.89
C VAL A 254 -1.87 11.67 -12.37
N PRO A 255 -2.22 12.96 -12.46
CA PRO A 255 -1.25 13.98 -12.81
C PRO A 255 -0.12 14.07 -11.79
N SER A 256 1.11 14.13 -12.24
CA SER A 256 2.25 14.48 -11.37
C SER A 256 1.99 15.83 -10.71
N GLY A 257 2.27 15.96 -9.42
CA GLY A 257 1.93 17.17 -8.67
C GLY A 257 0.53 17.16 -8.05
N THR A 258 -0.08 15.99 -7.90
CA THR A 258 -1.35 15.82 -7.19
C THR A 258 -1.09 15.63 -5.70
N GLY A 259 -1.64 16.50 -4.84
CA GLY A 259 -1.56 16.32 -3.39
C GLY A 259 -2.48 15.20 -2.89
N LEU A 260 -3.79 15.42 -3.03
CA LEU A 260 -4.82 14.44 -2.71
C LEU A 260 -5.81 14.33 -3.87
N MET A 261 -6.26 13.11 -4.19
CA MET A 261 -7.29 12.90 -5.21
C MET A 261 -8.41 12.02 -4.68
N VAL A 262 -9.64 12.49 -4.84
CA VAL A 262 -10.85 11.69 -4.66
C VAL A 262 -11.40 11.36 -6.04
N LEU A 263 -11.52 10.08 -6.36
CA LEU A 263 -12.07 9.57 -7.61
C LEU A 263 -13.31 8.72 -7.33
N ALA A 264 -14.49 9.22 -7.67
CA ALA A 264 -15.77 8.50 -7.58
C ALA A 264 -16.07 7.86 -6.21
N ASN A 265 -15.51 8.37 -5.13
CA ASN A 265 -15.66 7.83 -3.79
C ASN A 265 -16.53 8.76 -2.94
N ASP A 266 -17.32 8.22 -2.00
CA ASP A 266 -18.37 8.92 -1.28
C ASP A 266 -18.07 9.16 0.21
N ASN A 267 -18.72 10.18 0.78
CA ASN A 267 -18.63 10.50 2.21
C ASN A 267 -17.17 10.65 2.68
N ILE A 268 -16.45 11.60 2.10
CA ILE A 268 -15.04 11.84 2.42
C ILE A 268 -14.92 13.12 3.25
N GLU A 269 -14.23 13.03 4.39
CA GLU A 269 -13.91 14.18 5.23
C GLU A 269 -12.40 14.46 5.19
N ILE A 270 -12.00 15.63 4.65
CA ILE A 270 -10.60 16.04 4.45
C ILE A 270 -10.36 17.26 5.32
N PHE A 271 -9.60 17.11 6.44
CA PHE A 271 -9.45 18.21 7.39
C PHE A 271 -8.12 18.23 8.12
N GLY A 272 -7.71 19.42 8.54
CA GLY A 272 -6.49 19.61 9.33
C GLY A 272 -5.19 19.24 8.60
N ASN A 273 -5.22 18.96 7.30
CA ASN A 273 -4.03 18.62 6.54
C ASN A 273 -3.24 19.87 6.15
N THR A 274 -1.95 19.70 5.96
CA THR A 274 -1.06 20.70 5.39
C THR A 274 -0.63 20.26 3.99
N PHE A 275 -0.98 21.07 3.00
CA PHE A 275 -0.59 20.87 1.60
C PHE A 275 0.50 21.89 1.23
N ASN A 276 1.62 21.42 0.68
CA ASN A 276 2.73 22.27 0.27
C ASN A 276 3.21 21.92 -1.15
N GLU A 277 3.27 22.91 -2.04
CA GLU A 277 3.97 22.85 -3.32
C GLU A 277 3.67 21.60 -4.19
N ASN A 278 2.40 21.12 -4.22
CA ASN A 278 1.95 20.11 -5.16
C ASN A 278 1.61 20.80 -6.50
N ASN A 279 2.38 20.55 -7.54
CA ASN A 279 2.45 21.41 -8.73
C ASN A 279 1.24 21.36 -9.66
N SER A 280 0.45 20.27 -9.66
CA SER A 280 -0.80 20.20 -10.44
C SER A 280 -2.00 20.73 -9.67
N ALA A 281 -2.29 20.17 -8.50
CA ALA A 281 -3.34 20.63 -7.61
C ALA A 281 -3.14 20.05 -6.20
N ASN A 282 -3.49 20.78 -5.16
CA ASN A 282 -3.44 20.26 -3.81
C ASN A 282 -4.53 19.22 -3.55
N ILE A 283 -5.76 19.46 -4.04
CA ILE A 283 -6.87 18.49 -3.97
C ILE A 283 -7.58 18.44 -5.31
N LEU A 284 -7.75 17.22 -5.84
CA LEU A 284 -8.61 16.92 -6.99
C LEU A 284 -9.84 16.15 -6.50
N VAL A 285 -11.03 16.56 -6.89
CA VAL A 285 -12.29 15.85 -6.68
C VAL A 285 -12.89 15.57 -8.07
N VAL A 286 -12.93 14.32 -8.47
CA VAL A 286 -13.28 13.97 -9.85
C VAL A 286 -14.17 12.74 -9.94
N SER A 287 -15.02 12.74 -10.94
CA SER A 287 -15.78 11.57 -11.34
C SER A 287 -14.91 10.57 -12.11
N TYR A 288 -15.33 9.31 -12.18
CA TYR A 288 -14.61 8.30 -12.98
C TYR A 288 -14.54 8.67 -14.48
N TYR A 289 -15.47 9.50 -14.96
CA TYR A 289 -15.48 9.95 -16.37
C TYR A 289 -14.23 10.72 -16.78
N ILE A 290 -13.50 11.33 -15.83
CA ILE A 290 -12.25 12.04 -16.13
C ILE A 290 -11.16 11.09 -16.65
N THR A 291 -11.26 9.80 -16.36
CA THR A 291 -10.30 8.80 -16.82
C THR A 291 -10.45 8.42 -18.28
N GLU A 292 -11.58 8.79 -18.91
CA GLU A 292 -11.99 8.39 -20.26
C GLU A 292 -12.03 6.86 -20.49
N ARG A 293 -11.98 6.06 -19.42
CA ARG A 293 -12.04 4.60 -19.51
C ARG A 293 -13.49 4.13 -19.53
N PRO A 294 -13.83 3.19 -20.42
CA PRO A 294 -15.16 2.61 -20.43
C PRO A 294 -15.37 1.71 -19.21
N PHE A 295 -16.60 1.65 -18.72
CA PHE A 295 -17.05 0.67 -17.73
C PHE A 295 -18.46 0.19 -18.11
N ASP A 296 -18.78 -1.05 -17.77
CA ASP A 296 -20.07 -1.70 -18.06
C ASP A 296 -20.75 -2.26 -16.79
N ASP A 297 -20.25 -1.89 -15.62
CA ASP A 297 -20.79 -2.30 -14.33
C ASP A 297 -22.08 -1.51 -14.00
N PRO A 298 -23.25 -2.13 -13.97
CA PRO A 298 -24.51 -1.44 -13.73
C PRO A 298 -24.70 -0.98 -12.28
N ASN A 299 -23.90 -1.46 -11.35
CA ASN A 299 -23.97 -1.13 -9.93
C ASN A 299 -22.96 -0.06 -9.53
N TYR A 300 -22.05 0.30 -10.42
CA TYR A 300 -21.00 1.27 -10.14
C TYR A 300 -21.54 2.70 -10.15
N ASP A 301 -21.21 3.47 -9.12
CA ASP A 301 -21.48 4.91 -9.07
C ASP A 301 -20.20 5.69 -9.45
N PRO A 302 -20.15 6.31 -10.63
CA PRO A 302 -18.95 7.01 -11.09
C PRO A 302 -18.80 8.43 -10.52
N PHE A 303 -19.65 8.86 -9.61
CA PHE A 303 -19.67 10.24 -9.09
C PHE A 303 -19.19 10.31 -7.65
N PRO A 304 -18.31 11.26 -7.29
CA PRO A 304 -18.03 11.54 -5.89
C PRO A 304 -19.18 12.32 -5.26
N GLU A 305 -19.66 11.89 -4.10
CA GLU A 305 -20.72 12.58 -3.36
C GLU A 305 -20.34 12.80 -1.89
N TYR A 306 -20.81 13.87 -1.26
CA TYR A 306 -20.64 14.20 0.15
C TYR A 306 -19.17 14.39 0.58
N ILE A 307 -18.40 15.15 -0.22
CA ILE A 307 -17.01 15.49 0.07
C ILE A 307 -16.97 16.76 0.94
N HIS A 308 -16.36 16.68 2.12
CA HIS A 308 -16.23 17.80 3.06
C HIS A 308 -14.76 18.17 3.26
N ILE A 309 -14.36 19.34 2.80
CA ILE A 309 -12.99 19.87 2.88
C ILE A 309 -12.97 21.03 3.86
N HIS A 310 -12.34 20.88 5.04
CA HIS A 310 -12.34 21.93 6.04
C HIS A 310 -11.06 21.97 6.89
N GLU A 311 -10.77 23.13 7.44
CA GLU A 311 -9.66 23.35 8.39
C GLU A 311 -8.27 22.95 7.84
N ASN A 312 -8.09 22.86 6.51
CA ASN A 312 -6.81 22.56 5.88
C ASN A 312 -5.96 23.84 5.69
N GLN A 313 -4.66 23.65 5.57
CA GLN A 313 -3.69 24.69 5.25
C GLN A 313 -3.10 24.44 3.86
N PHE A 314 -3.09 25.49 3.03
CA PHE A 314 -2.57 25.44 1.67
C PHE A 314 -1.40 26.42 1.53
N ASN A 315 -0.23 25.91 1.16
CA ASN A 315 0.99 26.67 0.98
C ASN A 315 1.56 26.42 -0.43
N GLY A 316 1.25 27.30 -1.38
CA GLY A 316 1.71 27.15 -2.76
C GLY A 316 1.08 25.99 -3.52
N GLY A 317 1.71 25.63 -4.63
CA GLY A 317 1.25 24.57 -5.56
C GLY A 317 0.52 25.13 -6.78
N GLY A 318 0.09 24.24 -7.69
CA GLY A 318 -0.59 24.59 -8.94
C GLY A 318 0.27 25.31 -9.96
N THR A 319 1.59 25.30 -9.81
CA THR A 319 2.52 26.12 -10.60
C THR A 319 2.99 25.48 -11.91
N SER A 320 2.91 24.17 -12.01
CA SER A 320 3.31 23.39 -13.18
C SER A 320 2.40 22.15 -13.30
N PRO A 321 1.15 22.33 -13.75
CA PRO A 321 0.20 21.23 -13.88
C PRO A 321 0.64 20.23 -14.94
N ASP A 322 0.30 18.95 -14.72
CA ASP A 322 0.63 17.81 -15.58
C ASP A 322 -0.66 17.13 -16.10
N SER A 323 -1.56 17.94 -16.68
CA SER A 323 -2.71 17.43 -17.42
C SER A 323 -3.26 18.47 -18.36
N GLU A 324 -3.72 18.05 -19.55
CA GLU A 324 -4.18 18.96 -20.59
C GLU A 324 -5.23 19.99 -20.10
N PRO A 325 -6.30 19.61 -19.37
CA PRO A 325 -7.27 20.59 -18.89
C PRO A 325 -6.69 21.62 -17.93
N LEU A 326 -5.78 21.22 -17.05
CA LEU A 326 -5.16 22.12 -16.09
C LEU A 326 -4.13 23.05 -16.76
N GLU A 327 -3.34 22.54 -17.70
CA GLU A 327 -2.42 23.34 -18.51
C GLU A 327 -3.18 24.39 -19.34
N ALA A 328 -4.30 24.00 -19.95
CA ALA A 328 -5.15 24.94 -20.68
C ALA A 328 -5.73 26.03 -19.78
N LEU A 329 -6.20 25.64 -18.57
CA LEU A 329 -6.68 26.60 -17.58
C LEU A 329 -5.59 27.57 -17.13
N GLN A 330 -4.40 27.08 -16.83
CA GLN A 330 -3.25 27.90 -16.44
C GLN A 330 -2.87 28.88 -17.57
N SER A 331 -2.82 28.40 -18.81
CA SER A 331 -2.51 29.21 -19.97
C SER A 331 -3.57 30.30 -20.20
N ALA A 332 -4.84 30.00 -20.03
CA ALA A 332 -5.93 30.96 -20.20
C ALA A 332 -5.99 31.99 -19.09
N THR A 333 -5.66 31.64 -17.87
CA THR A 333 -5.74 32.56 -16.71
C THR A 333 -4.43 33.32 -16.43
N GLY A 334 -3.30 32.74 -16.82
CA GLY A 334 -1.96 33.23 -16.45
C GLY A 334 -1.68 33.09 -14.94
N LYS A 335 -2.38 32.23 -14.21
CA LYS A 335 -2.28 32.07 -12.76
C LYS A 335 -2.01 30.61 -12.40
N PRO A 336 -1.45 30.33 -11.22
CA PRO A 336 -1.40 28.97 -10.69
C PRO A 336 -2.80 28.32 -10.64
N ILE A 337 -2.85 27.00 -10.78
CA ILE A 337 -4.08 26.22 -10.59
C ILE A 337 -4.56 26.39 -9.15
N PRO A 338 -5.87 26.57 -8.93
CA PRO A 338 -6.45 26.64 -7.59
C PRO A 338 -6.16 25.41 -6.73
N HIS A 339 -6.14 25.60 -5.41
CA HIS A 339 -5.81 24.55 -4.45
C HIS A 339 -6.78 23.35 -4.52
N VAL A 340 -8.07 23.61 -4.70
CA VAL A 340 -9.10 22.59 -4.88
C VAL A 340 -9.64 22.69 -6.29
N VAL A 341 -9.55 21.60 -7.02
CA VAL A 341 -10.07 21.43 -8.37
C VAL A 341 -11.16 20.38 -8.35
N TRP A 342 -12.32 20.73 -8.82
CA TRP A 342 -13.43 19.81 -9.04
C TRP A 342 -13.72 19.68 -10.53
N ASP A 343 -13.95 18.49 -11.05
CA ASP A 343 -14.27 18.29 -12.46
C ASP A 343 -15.64 18.87 -12.87
N GLY A 344 -16.54 19.10 -11.89
CA GLY A 344 -17.86 19.68 -12.13
C GLY A 344 -18.91 18.65 -12.58
N THR A 345 -18.56 17.38 -12.57
CA THR A 345 -19.49 16.31 -12.98
C THR A 345 -20.32 15.85 -11.82
N ILE A 346 -21.63 15.87 -11.97
CA ILE A 346 -22.58 15.50 -10.92
C ILE A 346 -23.61 14.49 -11.45
N LYS A 347 -24.12 13.68 -10.54
CA LYS A 347 -25.24 12.78 -10.78
C LYS A 347 -26.50 13.58 -11.11
N GLN A 348 -27.33 13.08 -12.00
CA GLN A 348 -28.60 13.72 -12.35
C GLN A 348 -29.45 13.93 -11.10
N ASP A 349 -30.01 15.14 -10.96
CA ASP A 349 -30.82 15.59 -9.82
C ASP A 349 -30.06 15.86 -8.50
N SER A 350 -28.74 15.64 -8.44
CA SER A 350 -27.90 16.05 -7.30
C SER A 350 -27.71 17.56 -7.27
N LYS A 351 -27.46 18.12 -6.06
CA LYS A 351 -27.16 19.53 -5.85
C LYS A 351 -25.68 19.69 -5.51
N PHE A 352 -25.07 20.79 -5.91
CA PHE A 352 -23.65 21.07 -5.66
C PHE A 352 -23.24 20.91 -4.19
N ASN A 353 -24.09 21.34 -3.24
CA ASN A 353 -23.84 21.19 -1.81
C ASN A 353 -24.02 19.74 -1.27
N GLN A 354 -24.44 18.81 -2.10
CA GLN A 354 -24.45 17.39 -1.80
C GLN A 354 -23.18 16.70 -2.32
N VAL A 355 -22.47 17.33 -3.24
CA VAL A 355 -21.21 16.80 -3.79
C VAL A 355 -20.04 17.33 -2.96
N LEU A 356 -19.91 18.65 -2.81
CA LEU A 356 -18.72 19.28 -2.24
C LEU A 356 -19.11 20.43 -1.31
N CYS A 357 -18.67 20.34 -0.05
CA CYS A 357 -18.68 21.43 0.92
C CYS A 357 -17.26 21.82 1.31
N MET A 358 -16.98 23.13 1.34
CA MET A 358 -15.66 23.68 1.71
C MET A 358 -15.81 24.78 2.74
N ARG A 359 -15.18 24.64 3.92
CA ARG A 359 -15.31 25.64 4.97
C ARG A 359 -14.06 25.75 5.85
N ASN A 360 -13.80 26.95 6.36
CA ASN A 360 -12.74 27.22 7.34
C ASN A 360 -11.32 26.79 6.88
N ASN A 361 -11.05 26.71 5.59
CA ASN A 361 -9.72 26.42 5.07
C ASN A 361 -8.89 27.71 5.00
N ASN A 362 -7.61 27.62 5.29
CA ASN A 362 -6.70 28.75 5.14
C ASN A 362 -6.26 28.91 3.68
N ALA A 363 -6.36 30.13 3.15
CA ALA A 363 -5.91 30.50 1.81
C ALA A 363 -6.55 29.69 0.65
N LEU A 364 -7.74 29.14 0.86
CA LEU A 364 -8.43 28.32 -0.14
C LEU A 364 -8.66 29.08 -1.45
N THR A 365 -8.30 28.47 -2.55
CA THR A 365 -8.73 28.81 -3.91
C THR A 365 -9.37 27.57 -4.57
N TYR A 366 -10.34 27.80 -5.45
CA TYR A 366 -11.17 26.74 -6.00
C TYR A 366 -11.45 26.97 -7.48
N VAL A 367 -11.64 25.88 -8.21
CA VAL A 367 -12.20 25.89 -9.56
C VAL A 367 -13.10 24.65 -9.79
N ASN A 368 -14.26 24.88 -10.39
CA ASN A 368 -15.03 23.88 -11.09
C ASN A 368 -14.64 23.92 -12.55
N LEU A 369 -14.14 22.82 -13.09
CA LEU A 369 -13.63 22.74 -14.46
C LEU A 369 -14.71 22.67 -15.53
N ASP A 370 -15.97 22.36 -15.18
CA ASP A 370 -17.08 22.15 -16.12
C ASP A 370 -16.81 21.02 -17.15
N ALA A 371 -16.23 19.91 -16.66
CA ALA A 371 -15.84 18.80 -17.54
C ALA A 371 -17.00 18.20 -18.33
N SER A 372 -18.19 18.12 -17.73
CA SER A 372 -19.41 17.65 -18.41
C SER A 372 -19.81 18.45 -19.63
N ASN A 373 -19.34 19.71 -19.76
CA ASN A 373 -19.52 20.59 -20.90
C ASN A 373 -18.21 20.83 -21.69
N GLY A 374 -17.27 19.92 -21.63
CA GLY A 374 -16.01 19.97 -22.35
C GLY A 374 -15.11 21.12 -21.89
N PHE A 375 -15.08 21.39 -20.59
CA PHE A 375 -14.24 22.44 -19.95
C PHE A 375 -14.49 23.85 -20.47
N SER A 376 -15.69 24.13 -20.95
CA SER A 376 -15.99 25.35 -21.70
C SER A 376 -16.23 26.57 -20.82
N MET A 377 -16.71 26.40 -19.59
CA MET A 377 -17.08 27.48 -18.67
C MET A 377 -16.62 27.24 -17.25
N PRO A 378 -15.31 27.17 -16.98
CA PRO A 378 -14.82 26.98 -15.62
C PRO A 378 -15.27 28.13 -14.69
N THR A 379 -15.63 27.79 -13.46
CA THR A 379 -16.09 28.75 -12.46
C THR A 379 -15.25 28.70 -11.18
N PHE A 380 -15.07 29.85 -10.54
CA PHE A 380 -14.20 30.01 -9.36
C PHE A 380 -15.01 30.41 -8.12
N ASP A 381 -16.34 30.23 -8.14
CA ASP A 381 -17.25 30.63 -7.07
C ASP A 381 -17.22 29.61 -5.93
N THR A 382 -16.71 30.01 -4.76
CA THR A 382 -16.71 29.18 -3.54
C THR A 382 -18.00 29.32 -2.73
N ALA A 383 -18.82 30.32 -3.00
CA ALA A 383 -20.00 30.62 -2.16
C ALA A 383 -21.07 29.51 -2.21
N SER A 384 -21.21 28.86 -3.37
CA SER A 384 -22.13 27.72 -3.54
C SER A 384 -21.69 26.47 -2.77
N HIS A 385 -20.44 26.41 -2.32
CA HIS A 385 -19.82 25.32 -1.60
C HIS A 385 -19.53 25.66 -0.11
N ASP A 386 -19.90 26.87 0.36
CA ASP A 386 -19.79 27.23 1.80
C ASP A 386 -20.89 26.56 2.60
N CYS A 387 -20.69 25.30 2.88
CA CYS A 387 -21.61 24.46 3.63
C CYS A 387 -20.84 23.51 4.57
N THR A 388 -21.57 22.73 5.34
CA THR A 388 -21.03 21.69 6.22
C THR A 388 -21.80 20.40 6.01
N LEU A 389 -21.08 19.29 6.06
CA LEU A 389 -21.65 17.94 6.11
C LEU A 389 -21.55 17.37 7.52
N PRO A 390 -22.34 16.34 7.87
CA PRO A 390 -22.18 15.62 9.13
C PRO A 390 -20.75 15.06 9.26
N LYS A 391 -20.17 15.17 10.44
CA LYS A 391 -18.86 14.56 10.72
C LYS A 391 -18.95 13.05 10.63
N LEU A 392 -17.95 12.44 10.03
CA LEU A 392 -17.82 10.99 10.02
C LEU A 392 -17.35 10.47 11.40
N SER A 393 -17.78 9.26 11.73
CA SER A 393 -17.36 8.61 12.98
C SER A 393 -15.88 8.19 12.91
N GLN A 394 -15.19 8.35 14.04
CA GLN A 394 -13.83 7.84 14.19
C GLN A 394 -13.82 6.32 14.14
N ILE A 395 -12.83 5.76 13.47
CA ILE A 395 -12.57 4.33 13.47
C ILE A 395 -11.88 3.95 14.78
N SER A 396 -12.31 2.83 15.37
CA SER A 396 -11.71 2.26 16.57
C SER A 396 -11.56 0.76 16.37
N LEU A 397 -10.34 0.30 16.40
CA LEU A 397 -10.01 -1.12 16.28
C LEU A 397 -9.83 -1.70 17.69
N SER A 398 -10.33 -2.91 17.93
CA SER A 398 -10.35 -3.52 19.27
C SER A 398 -8.95 -3.78 19.85
N PHE A 399 -7.96 -3.94 18.99
CA PHE A 399 -6.55 -4.19 19.35
C PHE A 399 -5.69 -2.90 19.34
N ASP A 400 -6.26 -1.73 19.07
CA ASP A 400 -5.57 -0.43 19.08
C ASP A 400 -5.70 0.30 20.44
N ALA A 401 -6.39 -0.31 21.40
CA ALA A 401 -6.69 0.29 22.69
C ALA A 401 -5.64 -0.01 23.79
N GLU A 402 -4.50 -0.61 23.46
CA GLU A 402 -3.41 -0.90 24.41
C GLU A 402 -2.21 0.05 24.28
#